data_1195ff9ac4fb9a59998598101e55eb50
#
_entry.id   1195ff9ac4fb9a59998598101e55eb50
#
_cell.length_a   1.000
_cell.length_b   1.000
_cell.length_c   1.000
_cell.angle_alpha   90.00
_cell.angle_beta   90.00
_cell.angle_gamma   90.00
#
_symmetry.space_group_name_H-M   'P 1'
#
loop_
_entity.id
_entity.type
_entity.pdbx_description
1 polymer ?
#
loop_
_entity_poly.entity_id
_entity_poly.type
_entity_poly.pdbx_seq_one_letter_code
_entity_poly.pdbx_strand_id
1 'polypeptide(L)'
;MPDIEGCNLFMCCKVLNKNALSEIPEGFTIRPCRKEELDIWYGFPFDHEPEKYRDYMQQYFADVYQPRETEFFRKCLFLCDQNDTPVGTCFAWKAYGSVTTIHWYKIRKEYEGHGLGRALLSAVMKDIPEEDYPVYLHTQPGSYRAIKLYTDFGFALLTDKQVGFRENELEIGLPYLREKMPERDFARLRFERAPEDFLQAVKSSPVSQF
;
A
#
# COMPACT_ATOMS: atom_id res chain seq x y z
N MET A 1 -8.22 3.96 25.09
CA MET A 1 -9.05 3.32 24.05
C MET A 1 -8.08 2.64 23.10
N PRO A 2 -8.40 1.49 22.52
CA PRO A 2 -7.55 0.95 21.45
C PRO A 2 -7.38 2.01 20.36
N ASP A 3 -6.20 2.05 19.75
CA ASP A 3 -5.91 2.92 18.60
C ASP A 3 -6.65 2.37 17.38
N ILE A 4 -7.91 2.75 17.21
CA ILE A 4 -8.77 2.27 16.12
C ILE A 4 -8.19 2.70 14.77
N GLU A 5 -7.53 3.84 14.69
CA GLU A 5 -6.93 4.33 13.44
C GLU A 5 -5.79 3.42 12.95
N GLY A 6 -5.07 2.80 13.88
CA GLY A 6 -3.95 1.90 13.63
C GLY A 6 -4.29 0.40 13.53
N CYS A 7 -5.57 0.02 13.65
CA CYS A 7 -6.00 -1.38 13.51
C CYS A 7 -5.59 -1.99 12.15
N ASN A 8 -5.22 -3.26 12.14
CA ASN A 8 -4.85 -3.94 10.90
C ASN A 8 -6.07 -4.25 10.03
N LEU A 9 -6.01 -3.82 8.79
CA LEU A 9 -6.94 -4.19 7.73
C LEU A 9 -6.16 -4.75 6.53
N PHE A 10 -6.74 -5.74 5.88
CA PHE A 10 -6.13 -6.36 4.70
C PHE A 10 -7.10 -6.29 3.53
N MET A 11 -6.56 -6.05 2.35
CA MET A 11 -7.37 -5.98 1.13
C MET A 11 -6.75 -6.84 0.02
N CYS A 12 -7.61 -7.30 -0.88
CA CYS A 12 -7.26 -8.14 -2.03
C CYS A 12 -7.92 -7.60 -3.30
N CYS A 13 -7.15 -7.55 -4.38
CA CYS A 13 -7.64 -7.23 -5.72
C CYS A 13 -7.44 -8.45 -6.63
N LYS A 14 -8.52 -9.14 -7.01
CA LYS A 14 -8.46 -10.27 -7.94
C LYS A 14 -8.43 -9.83 -9.40
N VAL A 15 -9.10 -8.71 -9.68
CA VAL A 15 -9.20 -8.16 -11.03
C VAL A 15 -9.15 -6.64 -10.96
N LEU A 16 -8.20 -6.05 -11.66
CA LEU A 16 -8.04 -4.60 -11.76
C LEU A 16 -9.25 -3.96 -12.44
N ASN A 17 -9.86 -2.98 -11.79
CA ASN A 17 -10.81 -2.09 -12.44
C ASN A 17 -10.07 -1.04 -13.28
N LYS A 18 -9.90 -1.32 -14.56
CA LYS A 18 -9.18 -0.44 -15.50
C LYS A 18 -9.81 0.97 -15.63
N ASN A 19 -11.10 1.12 -15.29
CA ASN A 19 -11.77 2.43 -15.29
C ASN A 19 -11.32 3.36 -14.14
N ALA A 20 -10.65 2.83 -13.13
CA ALA A 20 -10.09 3.62 -12.03
C ALA A 20 -8.74 4.25 -12.35
N LEU A 21 -8.10 3.81 -13.43
CA LEU A 21 -6.78 4.30 -13.84
C LEU A 21 -6.82 5.76 -14.23
N SER A 22 -5.75 6.49 -13.96
CA SER A 22 -5.56 7.88 -14.37
C SER A 22 -4.14 8.10 -14.86
N GLU A 23 -3.98 9.14 -15.66
CA GLU A 23 -2.67 9.63 -16.10
C GLU A 23 -2.05 10.53 -15.02
N ILE A 24 -0.74 10.75 -15.16
CA ILE A 24 0.03 11.61 -14.25
C ILE A 24 -0.36 13.07 -14.54
N PRO A 25 -0.74 13.87 -13.53
CA PRO A 25 -1.00 15.29 -13.71
C PRO A 25 0.23 16.05 -14.23
N GLU A 26 -0.01 17.13 -14.99
CA GLU A 26 1.06 18.02 -15.49
C GLU A 26 1.92 18.55 -14.33
N GLY A 27 3.22 18.68 -14.58
CA GLY A 27 4.19 19.13 -13.58
C GLY A 27 4.70 18.03 -12.63
N PHE A 28 4.24 16.78 -12.80
CA PHE A 28 4.72 15.64 -12.01
C PHE A 28 5.27 14.53 -12.90
N THR A 29 6.20 13.77 -12.33
CA THR A 29 6.81 12.61 -12.99
C THR A 29 6.83 11.41 -12.04
N ILE A 30 6.86 10.20 -12.60
CA ILE A 30 7.07 8.97 -11.83
C ILE A 30 8.35 8.32 -12.34
N ARG A 31 9.24 7.98 -11.41
CA ARG A 31 10.51 7.32 -11.69
C ARG A 31 10.93 6.39 -10.57
N PRO A 32 11.83 5.44 -10.81
CA PRO A 32 12.43 4.64 -9.76
C PRO A 32 13.16 5.50 -8.71
N CYS A 33 13.14 5.05 -7.46
CA CYS A 33 13.97 5.56 -6.37
C CYS A 33 15.45 5.32 -6.71
N ARG A 34 16.30 6.34 -6.56
CA ARG A 34 17.75 6.22 -6.73
C ARG A 34 18.40 5.71 -5.45
N LYS A 35 19.57 5.09 -5.54
CA LYS A 35 20.27 4.55 -4.36
C LYS A 35 20.58 5.61 -3.32
N GLU A 36 21.00 6.78 -3.76
CA GLU A 36 21.30 7.95 -2.93
C GLU A 36 20.07 8.58 -2.28
N GLU A 37 18.86 8.19 -2.70
CA GLU A 37 17.58 8.67 -2.15
C GLU A 37 16.95 7.72 -1.13
N LEU A 38 17.63 6.63 -0.77
CA LEU A 38 17.11 5.64 0.18
C LEU A 38 16.74 6.27 1.54
N ASP A 39 17.53 7.24 1.99
CA ASP A 39 17.24 7.99 3.21
C ASP A 39 15.94 8.81 3.10
N ILE A 40 15.63 9.34 1.91
CA ILE A 40 14.36 10.03 1.65
C ILE A 40 13.22 9.01 1.76
N TRP A 41 13.39 7.82 1.17
CA TRP A 41 12.38 6.76 1.22
C TRP A 41 12.09 6.29 2.66
N TYR A 42 13.10 6.17 3.54
CA TYR A 42 12.88 5.83 4.95
C TYR A 42 11.97 6.81 5.67
N GLY A 43 11.95 8.07 5.25
CA GLY A 43 11.09 9.11 5.84
C GLY A 43 9.65 9.13 5.34
N PHE A 44 9.30 8.40 4.27
CA PHE A 44 7.95 8.47 3.70
C PHE A 44 6.85 7.82 4.53
N PRO A 45 7.00 6.57 5.02
CA PRO A 45 5.91 5.87 5.67
C PRO A 45 5.39 6.57 6.94
N PHE A 46 6.29 7.21 7.67
CA PHE A 46 6.03 7.87 8.95
C PHE A 46 6.45 9.34 8.90
N ASP A 47 6.00 10.06 7.86
CA ASP A 47 6.40 11.45 7.57
C ASP A 47 6.07 12.46 8.69
N HIS A 48 5.19 12.10 9.63
CA HIS A 48 4.88 12.89 10.83
C HIS A 48 5.93 12.75 11.95
N GLU A 49 6.68 11.63 12.01
CA GLU A 49 7.74 11.36 13.01
C GLU A 49 8.90 10.56 12.36
N PRO A 50 9.53 11.04 11.27
CA PRO A 50 10.46 10.24 10.48
C PRO A 50 11.66 9.76 11.28
N GLU A 51 12.20 10.58 12.17
CA GLU A 51 13.36 10.23 12.99
C GLU A 51 13.06 9.09 13.99
N LYS A 52 11.84 9.06 14.54
CA LYS A 52 11.41 8.03 15.49
C LYS A 52 11.33 6.64 14.85
N TYR A 53 10.96 6.58 13.58
CA TYR A 53 10.76 5.32 12.86
C TYR A 53 11.92 4.97 11.90
N ARG A 54 12.99 5.78 11.89
CA ARG A 54 14.13 5.58 10.98
C ARG A 54 14.77 4.21 11.16
N ASP A 55 15.11 3.83 12.39
CA ASP A 55 15.73 2.54 12.70
C ASP A 55 14.83 1.37 12.31
N TYR A 56 13.53 1.51 12.54
CA TYR A 56 12.54 0.51 12.10
C TYR A 56 12.54 0.36 10.58
N MET A 57 12.54 1.46 9.82
CA MET A 57 12.55 1.42 8.36
C MET A 57 13.86 0.87 7.80
N GLN A 58 14.99 1.17 8.41
CA GLN A 58 16.28 0.60 8.06
C GLN A 58 16.32 -0.91 8.30
N GLN A 59 15.83 -1.37 9.45
CA GLN A 59 15.77 -2.79 9.76
C GLN A 59 14.80 -3.51 8.81
N TYR A 60 13.62 -2.93 8.55
CA TYR A 60 12.67 -3.50 7.59
C TYR A 60 13.26 -3.61 6.17
N PHE A 61 14.01 -2.58 5.72
CA PHE A 61 14.71 -2.65 4.45
C PHE A 61 15.74 -3.77 4.42
N ALA A 62 16.55 -3.89 5.48
CA ALA A 62 17.57 -4.93 5.60
C ALA A 62 16.96 -6.34 5.53
N ASP A 63 15.84 -6.56 6.22
CA ASP A 63 15.20 -7.88 6.31
C ASP A 63 14.44 -8.25 5.02
N VAL A 64 13.78 -7.30 4.38
CA VAL A 64 12.81 -7.57 3.30
C VAL A 64 13.36 -7.25 1.92
N TYR A 65 14.08 -6.14 1.75
CA TYR A 65 14.46 -5.64 0.43
C TYR A 65 15.95 -5.81 0.11
N GLN A 66 16.84 -5.69 1.07
CA GLN A 66 18.28 -5.77 0.85
C GLN A 66 18.72 -7.08 0.19
N PRO A 67 18.13 -8.26 0.48
CA PRO A 67 18.48 -9.48 -0.25
C PRO A 67 18.19 -9.42 -1.76
N ARG A 68 17.31 -8.49 -2.18
CA ARG A 68 16.93 -8.23 -3.57
C ARG A 68 17.04 -6.74 -3.90
N GLU A 69 18.10 -6.09 -3.45
CA GLU A 69 18.30 -4.64 -3.51
C GLU A 69 18.15 -4.08 -4.94
N THR A 70 18.72 -4.73 -5.93
CA THR A 70 18.61 -4.30 -7.34
C THR A 70 17.15 -4.29 -7.80
N GLU A 71 16.36 -5.27 -7.38
CA GLU A 71 14.93 -5.34 -7.69
C GLU A 71 14.17 -4.22 -6.96
N PHE A 72 14.49 -3.95 -5.70
CA PHE A 72 13.90 -2.86 -4.94
C PHE A 72 14.06 -1.53 -5.67
N PHE A 73 15.29 -1.13 -6.04
CA PHE A 73 15.54 0.14 -6.73
C PHE A 73 14.93 0.21 -8.13
N ARG A 74 14.68 -0.92 -8.76
CA ARG A 74 13.95 -0.97 -10.03
C ARG A 74 12.43 -0.77 -9.84
N LYS A 75 11.86 -1.30 -8.76
CA LYS A 75 10.41 -1.34 -8.51
C LYS A 75 9.90 -0.20 -7.63
N CYS A 76 10.68 0.25 -6.66
CA CYS A 76 10.28 1.33 -5.76
C CYS A 76 10.15 2.63 -6.55
N LEU A 77 8.92 3.11 -6.73
CA LEU A 77 8.64 4.31 -7.49
C LEU A 77 8.51 5.52 -6.57
N PHE A 78 9.09 6.62 -7.02
CA PHE A 78 8.80 7.95 -6.53
C PHE A 78 7.89 8.70 -7.52
N LEU A 79 6.88 9.36 -7.00
CA LEU A 79 6.21 10.47 -7.64
C LEU A 79 6.98 11.73 -7.27
N CYS A 80 7.43 12.49 -8.27
CA CYS A 80 8.24 13.70 -8.09
C CYS A 80 7.52 14.93 -8.64
N ASP A 81 7.76 16.08 -8.01
CA ASP A 81 7.31 17.39 -8.51
C ASP A 81 8.21 17.89 -9.67
N GLN A 82 7.93 19.11 -10.16
CA GLN A 82 8.69 19.75 -11.24
C GLN A 82 10.18 20.01 -10.91
N ASN A 83 10.55 19.98 -9.64
CA ASN A 83 11.95 20.14 -9.18
C ASN A 83 12.63 18.79 -8.95
N ASP A 84 12.02 17.67 -9.41
CA ASP A 84 12.45 16.29 -9.16
C ASP A 84 12.46 15.90 -7.66
N THR A 85 11.70 16.63 -6.83
CA THR A 85 11.57 16.34 -5.39
C THR A 85 10.55 15.22 -5.18
N PRO A 86 10.90 14.12 -4.48
CA PRO A 86 9.96 13.05 -4.17
C PRO A 86 8.82 13.52 -3.25
N VAL A 87 7.58 13.39 -3.73
CA VAL A 87 6.35 13.78 -3.02
C VAL A 87 5.41 12.59 -2.75
N GLY A 88 5.76 11.42 -3.28
CA GLY A 88 5.04 10.18 -3.02
C GLY A 88 5.86 8.95 -3.35
N THR A 89 5.48 7.80 -2.79
CA THR A 89 6.11 6.49 -3.07
C THR A 89 5.06 5.40 -3.12
N CYS A 90 5.30 4.40 -3.95
CA CYS A 90 4.52 3.16 -4.03
C CYS A 90 5.23 2.14 -4.91
N PHE A 91 5.08 0.86 -4.64
CA PHE A 91 5.54 -0.20 -5.54
C PHE A 91 4.83 -1.53 -5.30
N ALA A 92 4.87 -2.40 -6.31
CA ALA A 92 4.46 -3.79 -6.19
C ALA A 92 5.67 -4.66 -5.83
N TRP A 93 5.49 -5.56 -4.85
CA TRP A 93 6.53 -6.47 -4.38
C TRP A 93 6.05 -7.91 -4.34
N LYS A 94 6.93 -8.86 -4.67
CA LYS A 94 6.69 -10.29 -4.44
C LYS A 94 7.10 -10.62 -3.01
N ALA A 95 6.15 -10.49 -2.09
CA ALA A 95 6.32 -10.93 -0.72
C ALA A 95 6.26 -12.45 -0.61
N TYR A 96 6.93 -13.02 0.37
CA TYR A 96 6.96 -14.48 0.63
C TYR A 96 7.32 -15.32 -0.60
N GLY A 97 8.03 -14.74 -1.58
CA GLY A 97 8.42 -15.37 -2.82
C GLY A 97 7.34 -15.50 -3.90
N SER A 98 6.07 -15.41 -3.56
CA SER A 98 4.96 -15.66 -4.49
C SER A 98 3.80 -14.67 -4.44
N VAL A 99 3.63 -13.95 -3.34
CA VAL A 99 2.48 -13.07 -3.11
C VAL A 99 2.75 -11.67 -3.65
N THR A 100 1.96 -11.19 -4.60
CA THR A 100 2.06 -9.80 -5.08
C THR A 100 1.38 -8.85 -4.12
N THR A 101 2.13 -7.89 -3.60
CA THR A 101 1.66 -6.93 -2.58
C THR A 101 1.98 -5.51 -2.99
N ILE A 102 1.13 -4.54 -2.58
CA ILE A 102 1.41 -3.10 -2.68
C ILE A 102 2.09 -2.67 -1.40
N HIS A 103 3.26 -2.03 -1.55
CA HIS A 103 4.08 -1.60 -0.44
C HIS A 103 4.18 -0.08 -0.37
N TRP A 104 4.11 0.43 0.87
CA TRP A 104 4.46 1.79 1.26
C TRP A 104 3.81 2.88 0.40
N TYR A 105 2.55 2.68 0.00
CA TYR A 105 1.80 3.70 -0.71
C TYR A 105 1.60 4.93 0.17
N LYS A 106 2.23 6.02 -0.21
CA LYS A 106 2.18 7.29 0.50
C LYS A 106 2.26 8.46 -0.47
N ILE A 107 1.47 9.50 -0.21
CA ILE A 107 1.62 10.85 -0.78
C ILE A 107 1.83 11.80 0.38
N ARG A 108 2.75 12.75 0.27
CA ARG A 108 2.95 13.79 1.28
C ARG A 108 1.67 14.60 1.44
N LYS A 109 1.35 14.96 2.68
CA LYS A 109 0.06 15.58 3.04
C LYS A 109 -0.27 16.83 2.24
N GLU A 110 0.72 17.68 2.00
CA GLU A 110 0.58 18.92 1.21
C GLU A 110 0.26 18.70 -0.27
N TYR A 111 0.43 17.47 -0.76
CA TYR A 111 0.15 17.05 -2.13
C TYR A 111 -1.12 16.17 -2.27
N GLU A 112 -1.82 15.93 -1.16
CA GLU A 112 -3.07 15.16 -1.19
C GLU A 112 -4.20 15.96 -1.88
N GLY A 113 -5.19 15.24 -2.43
CA GLY A 113 -6.37 15.85 -3.04
C GLY A 113 -6.21 16.30 -4.51
N HIS A 114 -5.02 16.17 -5.09
CA HIS A 114 -4.70 16.60 -6.45
C HIS A 114 -4.69 15.44 -7.49
N GLY A 115 -5.24 14.28 -7.16
CA GLY A 115 -5.24 13.11 -8.05
C GLY A 115 -3.93 12.35 -8.12
N LEU A 116 -2.87 12.84 -7.49
CA LEU A 116 -1.51 12.28 -7.55
C LEU A 116 -1.43 10.85 -7.01
N GLY A 117 -2.14 10.56 -5.94
CA GLY A 117 -2.18 9.22 -5.38
C GLY A 117 -2.81 8.21 -6.34
N ARG A 118 -3.87 8.61 -7.05
CA ARG A 118 -4.49 7.77 -8.09
C ARG A 118 -3.52 7.52 -9.24
N ALA A 119 -2.82 8.54 -9.69
CA ALA A 119 -1.84 8.43 -10.77
C ALA A 119 -0.68 7.50 -10.40
N LEU A 120 -0.13 7.64 -9.18
CA LEU A 120 0.94 6.78 -8.69
C LEU A 120 0.49 5.32 -8.58
N LEU A 121 -0.67 5.06 -7.96
CA LEU A 121 -1.21 3.70 -7.87
C LEU A 121 -1.54 3.14 -9.27
N SER A 122 -2.02 3.97 -10.20
CA SER A 122 -2.26 3.57 -11.60
C SER A 122 -1.00 3.09 -12.28
N ALA A 123 0.12 3.80 -12.11
CA ALA A 123 1.40 3.40 -12.69
C ALA A 123 1.85 2.04 -12.14
N VAL A 124 1.75 1.82 -10.82
CA VAL A 124 2.11 0.55 -10.19
C VAL A 124 1.19 -0.60 -10.65
N MET A 125 -0.14 -0.39 -10.64
CA MET A 125 -1.09 -1.45 -10.97
C MET A 125 -1.10 -1.82 -12.45
N LYS A 126 -0.79 -0.88 -13.35
CA LYS A 126 -0.64 -1.14 -14.79
C LYS A 126 0.55 -2.06 -15.10
N ASP A 127 1.60 -2.02 -14.28
CA ASP A 127 2.85 -2.80 -14.47
C ASP A 127 2.76 -4.22 -13.88
N ILE A 128 1.67 -4.56 -13.21
CA ILE A 128 1.47 -5.90 -12.65
C ILE A 128 0.85 -6.80 -13.71
N PRO A 129 1.55 -7.91 -14.13
CA PRO A 129 1.02 -8.88 -15.08
C PRO A 129 -0.25 -9.56 -14.57
N GLU A 130 -1.13 -10.02 -15.47
CA GLU A 130 -2.38 -10.69 -15.10
C GLU A 130 -2.15 -11.98 -14.29
N GLU A 131 -1.08 -12.71 -14.57
CA GLU A 131 -0.68 -13.92 -13.82
C GLU A 131 -0.19 -13.63 -12.39
N ASP A 132 0.11 -12.38 -12.07
CA ASP A 132 0.56 -11.95 -10.75
C ASP A 132 -0.59 -11.54 -9.82
N TYR A 133 -1.85 -11.61 -10.29
CA TYR A 133 -3.02 -11.44 -9.46
C TYR A 133 -3.38 -12.75 -8.73
N PRO A 134 -3.96 -12.69 -7.55
CA PRO A 134 -4.45 -11.51 -6.82
C PRO A 134 -3.33 -10.65 -6.22
N VAL A 135 -3.61 -9.32 -6.12
CA VAL A 135 -2.73 -8.35 -5.47
C VAL A 135 -3.27 -8.01 -4.09
N TYR A 136 -2.39 -7.97 -3.09
CA TYR A 136 -2.76 -7.75 -1.69
C TYR A 136 -2.15 -6.47 -1.15
N LEU A 137 -2.74 -5.93 -0.10
CA LEU A 137 -2.16 -4.86 0.69
C LEU A 137 -2.63 -4.92 2.15
N HIS A 138 -1.81 -4.36 3.02
CA HIS A 138 -2.13 -4.06 4.41
C HIS A 138 -2.40 -2.55 4.55
N THR A 139 -3.39 -2.20 5.35
CA THR A 139 -3.79 -0.81 5.60
C THR A 139 -4.41 -0.67 7.00
N GLN A 140 -4.87 0.52 7.34
CA GLN A 140 -5.51 0.83 8.62
C GLN A 140 -6.75 1.70 8.40
N PRO A 141 -7.74 1.72 9.34
CA PRO A 141 -8.92 2.57 9.25
C PRO A 141 -8.59 4.07 9.10
N GLY A 142 -7.51 4.55 9.75
CA GLY A 142 -7.04 5.95 9.59
C GLY A 142 -6.72 6.33 8.14
N SER A 143 -6.40 5.34 7.30
CA SER A 143 -6.15 5.51 5.87
C SER A 143 -7.42 5.42 5.00
N TYR A 144 -8.60 5.82 5.50
CA TYR A 144 -9.90 5.66 4.83
C TYR A 144 -9.95 6.24 3.41
N ARG A 145 -9.19 7.31 3.12
CA ARG A 145 -9.08 7.88 1.76
C ARG A 145 -8.36 6.93 0.81
N ALA A 146 -7.30 6.27 1.30
CA ALA A 146 -6.59 5.25 0.52
C ALA A 146 -7.47 3.99 0.35
N ILE A 147 -8.22 3.57 1.39
CA ILE A 147 -9.18 2.45 1.30
C ILE A 147 -10.23 2.71 0.22
N LYS A 148 -10.77 3.94 0.16
CA LYS A 148 -11.69 4.35 -0.93
C LYS A 148 -11.01 4.22 -2.29
N LEU A 149 -9.77 4.70 -2.42
CA LEU A 149 -9.02 4.59 -3.66
C LEU A 149 -8.78 3.12 -4.04
N TYR A 150 -8.34 2.28 -3.12
CA TYR A 150 -8.15 0.84 -3.36
C TYR A 150 -9.46 0.17 -3.80
N THR A 151 -10.59 0.53 -3.20
CA THR A 151 -11.92 0.04 -3.60
C THR A 151 -12.25 0.41 -5.05
N ASP A 152 -11.92 1.63 -5.48
CA ASP A 152 -12.09 2.05 -6.88
C ASP A 152 -11.27 1.16 -7.83
N PHE A 153 -10.05 0.77 -7.46
CA PHE A 153 -9.16 -0.10 -8.24
C PHE A 153 -9.59 -1.56 -8.26
N GLY A 154 -10.54 -1.95 -7.42
CA GLY A 154 -11.05 -3.32 -7.41
C GLY A 154 -10.70 -4.12 -6.17
N PHE A 155 -10.05 -3.51 -5.18
CA PHE A 155 -9.76 -4.18 -3.92
C PHE A 155 -11.03 -4.38 -3.08
N ALA A 156 -11.08 -5.52 -2.39
CA ALA A 156 -12.07 -5.85 -1.36
C ALA A 156 -11.37 -6.05 -0.02
N LEU A 157 -12.01 -5.68 1.08
CA LEU A 157 -11.55 -5.95 2.44
C LEU A 157 -11.64 -7.45 2.74
N LEU A 158 -10.59 -8.02 3.31
CA LEU A 158 -10.59 -9.42 3.72
C LEU A 158 -11.36 -9.60 5.04
N THR A 159 -12.15 -10.69 5.11
CA THR A 159 -12.99 -11.01 6.28
C THR A 159 -12.39 -12.07 7.19
N ASP A 160 -11.25 -12.64 6.83
CA ASP A 160 -10.55 -13.62 7.65
C ASP A 160 -10.04 -12.95 8.92
N LYS A 161 -10.27 -13.56 10.08
CA LYS A 161 -9.90 -12.98 11.39
C LYS A 161 -8.39 -12.85 11.59
N GLN A 162 -7.62 -13.63 10.83
CA GLN A 162 -6.17 -13.63 10.94
C GLN A 162 -5.52 -13.75 9.57
N VAL A 163 -4.50 -12.93 9.32
CA VAL A 163 -3.67 -12.95 8.12
C VAL A 163 -2.21 -13.10 8.56
N GLY A 164 -1.65 -14.29 8.35
CA GLY A 164 -0.35 -14.65 8.89
C GLY A 164 -0.33 -14.62 10.43
N PHE A 165 0.53 -13.79 10.99
CA PHE A 165 0.68 -13.60 12.43
C PHE A 165 -0.14 -12.42 12.98
N ARG A 166 -0.79 -11.63 12.10
CA ARG A 166 -1.55 -10.45 12.48
C ARG A 166 -3.04 -10.74 12.53
N GLU A 167 -3.68 -10.24 13.56
CA GLU A 167 -5.13 -10.17 13.62
C GLU A 167 -5.65 -9.18 12.57
N ASN A 168 -6.70 -9.55 11.86
CA ASN A 168 -7.44 -8.64 10.99
C ASN A 168 -8.59 -8.03 11.80
N GLU A 169 -8.47 -6.78 12.13
CA GLU A 169 -9.36 -6.07 13.05
C GLU A 169 -10.51 -5.36 12.32
N LEU A 170 -11.00 -6.01 11.26
CA LEU A 170 -12.06 -5.46 10.39
C LEU A 170 -13.31 -5.05 11.17
N GLU A 171 -13.75 -5.89 12.11
CA GLU A 171 -14.97 -5.62 12.91
C GLU A 171 -14.82 -4.36 13.77
N ILE A 172 -13.60 -4.10 14.25
CA ILE A 172 -13.25 -2.90 15.04
C ILE A 172 -13.12 -1.68 14.13
N GLY A 173 -12.52 -1.85 12.95
CA GLY A 173 -12.28 -0.75 12.00
C GLY A 173 -13.51 -0.27 11.25
N LEU A 174 -14.51 -1.15 11.00
CA LEU A 174 -15.69 -0.81 10.21
C LEU A 174 -16.53 0.36 10.77
N PRO A 175 -16.81 0.47 12.07
CA PRO A 175 -17.53 1.62 12.64
C PRO A 175 -16.78 2.94 12.38
N TYR A 176 -15.44 2.95 12.48
CA TYR A 176 -14.63 4.12 12.18
C TYR A 176 -14.70 4.50 10.70
N LEU A 177 -14.57 3.53 9.80
CA LEU A 177 -14.71 3.77 8.36
C LEU A 177 -16.10 4.33 8.02
N ARG A 178 -17.17 3.82 8.65
CA ARG A 178 -18.54 4.34 8.47
C ARG A 178 -18.67 5.79 8.91
N GLU A 179 -17.99 6.19 9.97
CA GLU A 179 -18.02 7.58 10.47
C GLU A 179 -17.23 8.52 9.54
N LYS A 180 -16.06 8.09 9.06
CA LYS A 180 -15.11 8.95 8.32
C LYS A 180 -15.35 9.02 6.83
N MET A 181 -15.89 7.96 6.24
CA MET A 181 -16.14 7.91 4.80
C MET A 181 -17.51 8.52 4.44
N PRO A 182 -17.61 9.24 3.29
CA PRO A 182 -18.91 9.56 2.73
C PRO A 182 -19.75 8.28 2.57
N GLU A 183 -21.06 8.35 2.86
CA GLU A 183 -21.95 7.18 2.82
C GLU A 183 -21.89 6.43 1.49
N ARG A 184 -21.87 7.16 0.37
CA ARG A 184 -21.75 6.59 -0.98
C ARG A 184 -20.46 5.77 -1.18
N ASP A 185 -19.36 6.19 -0.53
CA ASP A 185 -18.06 5.54 -0.67
C ASP A 185 -17.99 4.32 0.27
N PHE A 186 -18.52 4.45 1.49
CA PHE A 186 -18.66 3.33 2.42
C PHE A 186 -19.55 2.21 1.85
N ALA A 187 -20.67 2.56 1.22
CA ALA A 187 -21.59 1.59 0.59
C ALA A 187 -20.97 0.82 -0.59
N ARG A 188 -19.85 1.28 -1.14
CA ARG A 188 -19.11 0.61 -2.22
C ARG A 188 -18.02 -0.34 -1.72
N LEU A 189 -17.75 -0.37 -0.41
CA LEU A 189 -16.81 -1.32 0.16
C LEU A 189 -17.26 -2.74 -0.16
N ARG A 190 -16.32 -3.57 -0.57
CA ARG A 190 -16.53 -4.98 -0.86
C ARG A 190 -15.78 -5.81 0.16
N PHE A 191 -16.29 -6.99 0.42
CA PHE A 191 -15.77 -7.90 1.42
C PHE A 191 -15.63 -9.28 0.80
N GLU A 192 -14.50 -9.94 1.06
CA GLU A 192 -14.28 -11.30 0.58
C GLU A 192 -13.37 -12.09 1.53
N ARG A 193 -13.39 -13.40 1.39
CA ARG A 193 -12.42 -14.25 2.08
C ARG A 193 -11.10 -14.30 1.30
N ALA A 194 -10.02 -14.38 2.05
CA ALA A 194 -8.69 -14.58 1.47
C ALA A 194 -8.60 -15.95 0.78
N PRO A 195 -7.94 -16.06 -0.38
CA PRO A 195 -7.54 -17.33 -0.95
C PRO A 195 -6.67 -18.15 0.00
N GLU A 196 -6.86 -19.46 0.03
CA GLU A 196 -6.15 -20.34 0.98
C GLU A 196 -4.64 -20.38 0.74
N ASP A 197 -4.19 -20.35 -0.51
CA ASP A 197 -2.79 -20.29 -0.90
C ASP A 197 -2.09 -19.02 -0.36
N PHE A 198 -2.79 -17.88 -0.38
CA PHE A 198 -2.31 -16.66 0.26
C PHE A 198 -2.14 -16.84 1.77
N LEU A 199 -3.16 -17.38 2.46
CA LEU A 199 -3.09 -17.59 3.90
C LEU A 199 -1.96 -18.56 4.30
N GLN A 200 -1.68 -19.57 3.47
CA GLN A 200 -0.57 -20.48 3.68
C GLN A 200 0.79 -19.78 3.45
N ALA A 201 0.91 -18.98 2.38
CA ALA A 201 2.14 -18.26 2.09
C ALA A 201 2.54 -17.30 3.21
N VAL A 202 1.59 -16.52 3.75
CA VAL A 202 1.88 -15.54 4.82
C VAL A 202 2.21 -16.20 6.17
N LYS A 203 1.80 -17.45 6.40
CA LYS A 203 2.15 -18.23 7.58
C LYS A 203 3.54 -18.87 7.51
N SER A 204 4.07 -19.04 6.31
CA SER A 204 5.34 -19.76 6.09
C SER A 204 6.58 -18.95 6.47
N SER A 205 6.47 -17.65 6.69
CA SER A 205 7.59 -16.76 7.01
C SER A 205 7.49 -16.21 8.43
N PRO A 206 8.59 -16.19 9.20
CA PRO A 206 8.63 -15.54 10.51
C PRO A 206 8.67 -14.00 10.41
N VAL A 207 8.99 -13.46 9.23
CA VAL A 207 9.07 -12.02 8.97
C VAL A 207 7.82 -11.55 8.22
N SER A 208 7.13 -10.57 8.77
CA SER A 208 6.05 -9.91 8.06
C SER A 208 6.61 -9.07 6.91
N GLN A 209 6.16 -9.32 5.69
CA GLN A 209 6.66 -8.64 4.49
C GLN A 209 5.67 -7.62 3.89
N PHE A 210 4.54 -7.36 4.55
CA PHE A 210 3.61 -6.28 4.20
C PHE A 210 2.61 -6.03 5.32
#